data_981e88d33fc7c101e480aff39ed65d28
#
_entry.id   981e88d33fc7c101e480aff39ed65d28
#
_cell.length_a   1.000
_cell.length_b   1.000
_cell.length_c   1.000
_cell.angle_alpha   90.00
_cell.angle_beta   90.00
_cell.angle_gamma   90.00
#
_symmetry.space_group_name_H-M   'P 1'
#
loop_
_entity.id
_entity.type
_entity.pdbx_description
1 polymer ?
#
loop_
_entity_poly.entity_id
_entity_poly.type
_entity_poly.pdbx_seq_one_letter_code
_entity_poly.pdbx_strand_id
1 'polypeptide(L)'
;LGAAERGDAYAQYQAGKLYREGYFLPRDDAGAKMFFEKAAKHENHFAEYALGKLHADETSPFFDETKAADWFDRAAGHGNGFAKYRLAKCFLNGKGRAVDAGSAARLFAEAAQASDVSVRRFVTPWAKYQLGKLYIRGNGVPRDWAKAEELLRSAAQDGNEFAQRLLQRRAQWHRLGPMDAALGVIGSLCRMFETSAPHIRPRCMYLDRKRRRELEQKQRALGHAENDFEPQM
;
A
#
# COMPACT_ATOMS: atom_id res chain seq x y z
N LEU A 1 11.74 -24.98 -19.70
CA LEU A 1 11.85 -25.91 -18.54
C LEU A 1 13.26 -26.50 -18.41
N GLY A 2 13.93 -26.96 -19.50
CA GLY A 2 15.22 -27.63 -19.41
C GLY A 2 16.34 -26.88 -18.66
N ALA A 3 16.42 -25.55 -18.73
CA ALA A 3 17.37 -24.76 -17.92
C ALA A 3 17.00 -24.78 -16.41
N ALA A 4 15.73 -24.75 -16.11
CA ALA A 4 15.23 -24.82 -14.71
C ALA A 4 15.55 -26.21 -14.09
N GLU A 5 15.45 -27.26 -14.86
CA GLU A 5 15.82 -28.63 -14.44
C GLU A 5 17.31 -28.76 -14.18
N ARG A 6 18.16 -28.08 -14.94
CA ARG A 6 19.61 -28.00 -14.72
C ARG A 6 20.04 -27.14 -13.53
N GLY A 7 19.10 -26.51 -12.81
CA GLY A 7 19.40 -25.81 -11.59
C GLY A 7 19.59 -24.28 -11.74
N ASP A 8 19.35 -23.71 -12.93
CA ASP A 8 19.42 -22.27 -13.13
C ASP A 8 18.31 -21.57 -12.34
N ALA A 9 18.69 -20.76 -11.35
CA ALA A 9 17.77 -20.12 -10.42
C ALA A 9 16.80 -19.14 -11.11
N TYR A 10 17.28 -18.40 -12.14
CA TYR A 10 16.42 -17.49 -12.88
C TYR A 10 15.43 -18.26 -13.75
N ALA A 11 15.87 -19.33 -14.41
CA ALA A 11 14.98 -20.18 -15.19
C ALA A 11 13.94 -20.90 -14.30
N GLN A 12 14.33 -21.31 -13.08
CA GLN A 12 13.39 -21.85 -12.09
C GLN A 12 12.35 -20.81 -11.69
N TYR A 13 12.76 -19.56 -11.42
CA TYR A 13 11.81 -18.47 -11.15
C TYR A 13 10.84 -18.26 -12.33
N GLN A 14 11.33 -18.22 -13.57
CA GLN A 14 10.48 -18.07 -14.75
C GLN A 14 9.53 -19.25 -14.94
N ALA A 15 9.98 -20.48 -14.68
CA ALA A 15 9.12 -21.66 -14.70
C ALA A 15 7.99 -21.54 -13.67
N GLY A 16 8.31 -21.12 -12.43
CA GLY A 16 7.32 -20.86 -11.40
C GLY A 16 6.28 -19.82 -11.81
N LYS A 17 6.70 -18.74 -12.49
CA LYS A 17 5.77 -17.75 -13.06
C LYS A 17 4.81 -18.36 -14.08
N LEU A 18 5.32 -19.14 -15.02
CA LEU A 18 4.48 -19.80 -16.05
C LEU A 18 3.39 -20.67 -15.43
N TYR A 19 3.73 -21.46 -14.39
CA TYR A 19 2.76 -22.28 -13.67
C TYR A 19 1.73 -21.43 -12.93
N ARG A 20 2.15 -20.30 -12.35
CA ARG A 20 1.23 -19.44 -11.61
C ARG A 20 0.30 -18.64 -12.51
N GLU A 21 0.80 -18.10 -13.62
CA GLU A 21 0.04 -17.25 -14.53
C GLU A 21 -0.97 -18.02 -15.36
N GLY A 22 -0.68 -19.28 -15.67
CA GLY A 22 -1.59 -20.15 -16.39
C GLY A 22 -1.81 -19.80 -17.87
N TYR A 23 -0.93 -18.98 -18.49
CA TYR A 23 -1.11 -18.56 -19.89
C TYR A 23 -0.87 -19.65 -20.92
N PHE A 24 0.11 -20.52 -20.69
CA PHE A 24 0.51 -21.59 -21.61
C PHE A 24 0.24 -22.98 -21.05
N LEU A 25 0.04 -23.07 -19.76
CA LEU A 25 -0.25 -24.28 -18.99
C LEU A 25 -1.41 -23.96 -18.05
N PRO A 26 -2.24 -24.94 -17.65
CA PRO A 26 -3.21 -24.71 -16.58
C PRO A 26 -2.51 -24.13 -15.34
N ARG A 27 -3.13 -23.15 -14.68
CA ARG A 27 -2.62 -22.59 -13.43
C ARG A 27 -2.39 -23.71 -12.41
N ASP A 28 -1.18 -23.81 -11.91
CA ASP A 28 -0.78 -24.76 -10.87
C ASP A 28 0.05 -24.04 -9.80
N ASP A 29 -0.60 -23.67 -8.70
CA ASP A 29 0.06 -22.99 -7.59
C ASP A 29 1.03 -23.92 -6.84
N ALA A 30 0.85 -25.25 -6.89
CA ALA A 30 1.76 -26.20 -6.28
C ALA A 30 3.06 -26.34 -7.10
N GLY A 31 2.94 -26.45 -8.42
CA GLY A 31 4.08 -26.42 -9.34
C GLY A 31 4.83 -25.09 -9.25
N ALA A 32 4.11 -23.96 -9.21
CA ALA A 32 4.70 -22.65 -9.04
C ALA A 32 5.52 -22.56 -7.75
N LYS A 33 4.94 -22.97 -6.62
CA LYS A 33 5.60 -23.00 -5.31
C LYS A 33 6.88 -23.81 -5.34
N MET A 34 6.83 -25.03 -5.89
CA MET A 34 8.00 -25.90 -6.00
C MET A 34 9.15 -25.24 -6.75
N PHE A 35 8.88 -24.60 -7.88
CA PHE A 35 9.91 -23.93 -8.66
C PHE A 35 10.43 -22.66 -7.98
N PHE A 36 9.56 -21.87 -7.34
CA PHE A 36 10.00 -20.71 -6.55
C PHE A 36 10.85 -21.12 -5.36
N GLU A 37 10.52 -22.20 -4.64
CA GLU A 37 11.33 -22.73 -3.54
C GLU A 37 12.71 -23.20 -4.01
N LYS A 38 12.80 -23.85 -5.18
CA LYS A 38 14.09 -24.21 -5.78
C LYS A 38 14.94 -22.98 -6.07
N ALA A 39 14.36 -21.96 -6.71
CA ALA A 39 15.06 -20.72 -7.00
C ALA A 39 15.47 -19.95 -5.74
N ALA A 40 14.62 -19.94 -4.71
CA ALA A 40 14.88 -19.25 -3.43
C ALA A 40 16.02 -19.91 -2.63
N LYS A 41 16.32 -21.20 -2.84
CA LYS A 41 17.51 -21.84 -2.26
C LYS A 41 18.82 -21.26 -2.78
N HIS A 42 18.80 -20.62 -3.94
CA HIS A 42 19.91 -19.90 -4.54
C HIS A 42 19.82 -18.38 -4.33
N GLU A 43 19.13 -17.95 -3.26
CA GLU A 43 18.95 -16.54 -2.87
C GLU A 43 18.35 -15.65 -3.98
N ASN A 44 17.56 -16.26 -4.87
CA ASN A 44 16.87 -15.49 -5.90
C ASN A 44 15.73 -14.67 -5.28
N HIS A 45 16.00 -13.39 -5.06
CA HIS A 45 15.08 -12.47 -4.40
C HIS A 45 13.75 -12.25 -5.16
N PHE A 46 13.71 -12.53 -6.47
CA PHE A 46 12.44 -12.50 -7.24
C PHE A 46 11.58 -13.71 -6.89
N ALA A 47 12.19 -14.88 -6.70
CA ALA A 47 11.48 -16.10 -6.30
C ALA A 47 10.99 -16.00 -4.85
N GLU A 48 11.79 -15.45 -3.95
CA GLU A 48 11.38 -15.18 -2.57
C GLU A 48 10.20 -14.21 -2.52
N TYR A 49 10.25 -13.13 -3.30
CA TYR A 49 9.11 -12.21 -3.44
C TYR A 49 7.86 -12.91 -4.02
N ALA A 50 8.04 -13.77 -5.02
CA ALA A 50 6.93 -14.53 -5.61
C ALA A 50 6.31 -15.52 -4.62
N LEU A 51 7.10 -16.17 -3.75
CA LEU A 51 6.61 -16.97 -2.62
C LEU A 51 5.81 -16.12 -1.64
N GLY A 52 6.32 -14.94 -1.29
CA GLY A 52 5.59 -13.99 -0.46
C GLY A 52 4.22 -13.63 -1.05
N LYS A 53 4.15 -13.37 -2.35
CA LYS A 53 2.87 -13.14 -3.06
C LYS A 53 1.95 -14.36 -3.04
N LEU A 54 2.49 -15.55 -3.21
CA LEU A 54 1.72 -16.80 -3.20
C LEU A 54 1.06 -17.03 -1.85
N HIS A 55 1.81 -16.78 -0.76
CA HIS A 55 1.31 -16.90 0.60
C HIS A 55 0.41 -15.73 1.03
N ALA A 56 0.50 -14.57 0.37
CA ALA A 56 -0.37 -13.41 0.62
C ALA A 56 -1.70 -13.45 -0.15
N ASP A 57 -1.84 -14.34 -1.12
CA ASP A 57 -3.02 -14.47 -1.96
C ASP A 57 -4.09 -15.31 -1.26
N GLU A 58 -5.19 -14.68 -0.84
CA GLU A 58 -6.31 -15.32 -0.14
C GLU A 58 -6.98 -16.42 -0.98
N THR A 59 -6.80 -16.40 -2.31
CA THR A 59 -7.34 -17.43 -3.22
C THR A 59 -6.40 -18.63 -3.38
N SER A 60 -5.16 -18.50 -2.90
CA SER A 60 -4.17 -19.57 -2.97
C SER A 60 -4.41 -20.63 -1.90
N PRO A 61 -4.24 -21.93 -2.22
CA PRO A 61 -4.29 -23.00 -1.22
C PRO A 61 -3.15 -22.91 -0.18
N PHE A 62 -2.19 -22.02 -0.41
CA PHE A 62 -1.04 -21.78 0.47
C PHE A 62 -1.15 -20.49 1.27
N PHE A 63 -2.33 -19.85 1.31
CA PHE A 63 -2.53 -18.60 2.04
C PHE A 63 -2.06 -18.70 3.50
N ASP A 64 -1.12 -17.82 3.86
CA ASP A 64 -0.57 -17.71 5.22
C ASP A 64 0.15 -16.35 5.34
N GLU A 65 -0.47 -15.41 6.02
CA GLU A 65 0.06 -14.04 6.15
C GLU A 65 1.43 -14.01 6.86
N THR A 66 1.66 -14.92 7.81
CA THR A 66 2.95 -14.98 8.52
C THR A 66 4.06 -15.43 7.59
N LYS A 67 3.84 -16.52 6.83
CA LYS A 67 4.81 -16.97 5.84
C LYS A 67 5.01 -15.95 4.72
N ALA A 68 3.94 -15.25 4.32
CA ALA A 68 4.07 -14.17 3.34
C ALA A 68 5.02 -13.08 3.84
N ALA A 69 4.84 -12.63 5.10
CA ALA A 69 5.71 -11.62 5.70
C ALA A 69 7.17 -12.11 5.84
N ASP A 70 7.38 -13.39 6.19
CA ASP A 70 8.73 -13.99 6.29
C ASP A 70 9.43 -14.02 4.93
N TRP A 71 8.72 -14.40 3.86
CA TRP A 71 9.27 -14.39 2.52
C TRP A 71 9.55 -12.98 2.01
N PHE A 72 8.69 -12.00 2.30
CA PHE A 72 8.95 -10.60 1.97
C PHE A 72 10.16 -10.06 2.74
N ASP A 73 10.36 -10.46 4.00
CA ASP A 73 11.51 -10.07 4.80
C ASP A 73 12.82 -10.57 4.19
N ARG A 74 12.88 -11.86 3.82
CA ARG A 74 14.03 -12.44 3.13
C ARG A 74 14.34 -11.73 1.82
N ALA A 75 13.32 -11.57 0.96
CA ALA A 75 13.49 -10.88 -0.32
C ALA A 75 13.92 -9.41 -0.13
N ALA A 76 13.42 -8.73 0.88
CA ALA A 76 13.83 -7.36 1.22
C ALA A 76 15.28 -7.30 1.70
N GLY A 77 15.73 -8.29 2.47
CA GLY A 77 17.14 -8.46 2.89
C GLY A 77 18.07 -8.65 1.70
N HIS A 78 17.65 -9.37 0.68
CA HIS A 78 18.37 -9.53 -0.59
C HIS A 78 18.16 -8.35 -1.59
N GLY A 79 17.64 -7.22 -1.11
CA GLY A 79 17.58 -5.97 -1.87
C GLY A 79 16.36 -5.80 -2.77
N ASN A 80 15.37 -6.70 -2.71
CA ASN A 80 14.15 -6.56 -3.51
C ASN A 80 13.31 -5.37 -3.05
N GLY A 81 13.22 -4.31 -3.84
CA GLY A 81 12.47 -3.10 -3.51
C GLY A 81 10.94 -3.31 -3.45
N PHE A 82 10.40 -4.23 -4.25
CA PHE A 82 8.98 -4.60 -4.18
C PHE A 82 8.68 -5.31 -2.85
N ALA A 83 9.57 -6.19 -2.41
CA ALA A 83 9.44 -6.88 -1.13
C ALA A 83 9.52 -5.90 0.05
N LYS A 84 10.42 -4.91 0.01
CA LYS A 84 10.49 -3.85 1.03
C LYS A 84 9.15 -3.12 1.17
N TYR A 85 8.53 -2.75 0.06
CA TYR A 85 7.21 -2.10 0.07
C TYR A 85 6.12 -3.01 0.65
N ARG A 86 6.09 -4.30 0.27
CA ARG A 86 5.11 -5.26 0.79
C ARG A 86 5.29 -5.51 2.27
N LEU A 87 6.53 -5.71 2.72
CA LEU A 87 6.85 -5.89 4.13
C LEU A 87 6.48 -4.65 4.96
N ALA A 88 6.71 -3.44 4.43
CA ALA A 88 6.26 -2.21 5.06
C ALA A 88 4.73 -2.18 5.25
N LYS A 89 3.96 -2.65 4.27
CA LYS A 89 2.50 -2.81 4.40
C LYS A 89 2.13 -3.86 5.45
N CYS A 90 2.87 -4.96 5.55
CA CYS A 90 2.66 -5.97 6.60
C CYS A 90 2.80 -5.36 7.99
N PHE A 91 3.88 -4.61 8.25
CA PHE A 91 4.07 -3.91 9.51
C PHE A 91 3.03 -2.82 9.78
N LEU A 92 2.59 -2.10 8.74
CA LEU A 92 1.61 -1.03 8.91
C LEU A 92 0.21 -1.55 9.25
N ASN A 93 -0.18 -2.68 8.66
CA ASN A 93 -1.53 -3.24 8.77
C ASN A 93 -1.64 -4.41 9.76
N GLY A 94 -0.52 -4.89 10.32
CA GLY A 94 -0.51 -6.05 11.20
C GLY A 94 -0.72 -7.38 10.50
N LYS A 95 -0.45 -7.46 9.18
CA LYS A 95 -0.61 -8.69 8.39
C LYS A 95 0.63 -9.58 8.52
N GLY A 96 0.48 -10.72 9.22
CA GLY A 96 1.56 -11.68 9.46
C GLY A 96 2.69 -11.18 10.37
N ARG A 97 2.65 -9.94 10.83
CA ARG A 97 3.61 -9.31 11.76
C ARG A 97 2.86 -8.40 12.72
N ALA A 98 3.42 -8.17 13.90
CA ALA A 98 2.92 -7.14 14.81
C ALA A 98 2.99 -5.75 14.14
N VAL A 99 2.01 -4.90 14.43
CA VAL A 99 1.98 -3.53 13.90
C VAL A 99 3.20 -2.75 14.41
N ASP A 100 4.01 -2.27 13.48
CA ASP A 100 5.17 -1.41 13.75
C ASP A 100 5.28 -0.35 12.65
N ALA A 101 4.73 0.81 12.93
CA ALA A 101 4.74 1.93 12.00
C ALA A 101 6.16 2.52 11.79
N GLY A 102 7.06 2.38 12.77
CA GLY A 102 8.46 2.82 12.66
C GLY A 102 9.22 1.99 11.64
N SER A 103 9.15 0.66 11.74
CA SER A 103 9.72 -0.26 10.75
C SER A 103 9.08 -0.07 9.37
N ALA A 104 7.77 0.15 9.30
CA ALA A 104 7.08 0.45 8.05
C ALA A 104 7.62 1.74 7.41
N ALA A 105 7.78 2.82 8.17
CA ALA A 105 8.31 4.08 7.66
C ALA A 105 9.75 3.93 7.11
N ARG A 106 10.62 3.20 7.82
CA ARG A 106 11.98 2.91 7.37
C ARG A 106 11.99 2.16 6.04
N LEU A 107 11.21 1.08 5.93
CA LEU A 107 11.13 0.27 4.72
C LEU A 107 10.52 1.06 3.54
N PHE A 108 9.51 1.92 3.78
CA PHE A 108 9.00 2.81 2.74
C PHE A 108 10.06 3.83 2.29
N ALA A 109 10.88 4.36 3.21
CA ALA A 109 11.96 5.27 2.86
C ALA A 109 13.02 4.57 1.99
N GLU A 110 13.40 3.33 2.34
CA GLU A 110 14.32 2.53 1.53
C GLU A 110 13.74 2.21 0.14
N ALA A 111 12.46 1.82 0.06
CA ALA A 111 11.79 1.57 -1.22
C ALA A 111 11.64 2.84 -2.07
N ALA A 112 11.50 4.01 -1.43
CA ALA A 112 11.43 5.31 -2.11
C ALA A 112 12.77 5.76 -2.71
N GLN A 113 13.89 5.24 -2.21
CA GLN A 113 15.26 5.55 -2.67
C GLN A 113 15.85 4.47 -3.58
N ALA A 114 15.05 3.51 -4.00
CA ALA A 114 15.53 2.41 -4.83
C ALA A 114 16.13 2.91 -6.16
N SER A 115 17.28 2.36 -6.53
CA SER A 115 17.97 2.67 -7.79
C SER A 115 17.44 1.89 -8.98
N ASP A 116 16.83 0.73 -8.75
CA ASP A 116 16.27 -0.13 -9.79
C ASP A 116 15.16 0.57 -10.56
N VAL A 117 15.21 0.49 -11.91
CA VAL A 117 14.30 1.20 -12.81
C VAL A 117 12.84 0.73 -12.63
N SER A 118 12.64 -0.58 -12.45
CA SER A 118 11.30 -1.15 -12.28
C SER A 118 10.72 -0.72 -10.94
N VAL A 119 11.51 -0.76 -9.87
CA VAL A 119 11.10 -0.30 -8.53
C VAL A 119 10.79 1.20 -8.56
N ARG A 120 11.65 2.01 -9.21
CA ARG A 120 11.43 3.46 -9.37
C ARG A 120 10.13 3.77 -10.08
N ARG A 121 9.81 3.03 -11.13
CA ARG A 121 8.60 3.26 -11.93
C ARG A 121 7.32 2.85 -11.20
N PHE A 122 7.32 1.68 -10.56
CA PHE A 122 6.09 1.05 -10.04
C PHE A 122 5.91 1.16 -8.53
N VAL A 123 6.98 1.22 -7.75
CA VAL A 123 6.92 1.17 -6.27
C VAL A 123 7.25 2.50 -5.62
N THR A 124 8.27 3.20 -6.11
CA THR A 124 8.75 4.44 -5.50
C THR A 124 7.64 5.50 -5.31
N PRO A 125 6.75 5.75 -6.28
CA PRO A 125 5.66 6.72 -6.11
C PRO A 125 4.70 6.34 -4.97
N TRP A 126 4.43 5.05 -4.82
CA TRP A 126 3.58 4.53 -3.75
C TRP A 126 4.27 4.55 -2.39
N ALA A 127 5.56 4.23 -2.35
CA ALA A 127 6.36 4.28 -1.13
C ALA A 127 6.46 5.72 -0.59
N LYS A 128 6.74 6.70 -1.46
CA LYS A 128 6.72 8.13 -1.13
C LYS A 128 5.35 8.59 -0.62
N TYR A 129 4.28 8.16 -1.27
CA TYR A 129 2.92 8.49 -0.85
C TYR A 129 2.59 7.94 0.54
N GLN A 130 2.88 6.66 0.81
CA GLN A 130 2.63 6.06 2.11
C GLN A 130 3.49 6.71 3.20
N LEU A 131 4.77 6.96 2.93
CA LEU A 131 5.66 7.63 3.86
C LEU A 131 5.17 9.07 4.16
N GLY A 132 4.71 9.80 3.15
CA GLY A 132 4.09 11.11 3.32
C GLY A 132 2.86 11.06 4.25
N LYS A 133 2.01 10.03 4.11
CA LYS A 133 0.88 9.81 5.03
C LYS A 133 1.32 9.56 6.47
N LEU A 134 2.41 8.81 6.67
CA LEU A 134 2.97 8.56 8.01
C LEU A 134 3.46 9.86 8.65
N TYR A 135 4.17 10.72 7.91
CA TYR A 135 4.59 12.05 8.40
C TYR A 135 3.41 12.98 8.71
N ILE A 136 2.31 12.94 7.92
CA ILE A 136 1.10 13.71 8.21
C ILE A 136 0.48 13.31 9.55
N ARG A 137 0.42 12.01 9.81
CA ARG A 137 -0.23 11.45 11.01
C ARG A 137 0.68 11.44 12.23
N GLY A 138 1.98 11.49 12.05
CA GLY A 138 2.96 11.25 13.12
C GLY A 138 2.95 9.79 13.57
N ASN A 139 2.70 8.85 12.66
CA ASN A 139 2.63 7.44 12.96
C ASN A 139 3.96 6.76 12.63
N GLY A 140 4.68 6.28 13.67
CA GLY A 140 6.00 5.67 13.54
C GLY A 140 7.14 6.64 13.20
N VAL A 141 6.81 7.89 12.90
CA VAL A 141 7.74 9.01 12.64
C VAL A 141 7.19 10.28 13.26
N PRO A 142 8.03 11.23 13.69
CA PRO A 142 7.57 12.55 14.13
C PRO A 142 6.73 13.23 13.06
N ARG A 143 5.63 13.87 13.46
CA ARG A 143 4.77 14.60 12.53
C ARG A 143 5.54 15.75 11.87
N ASP A 144 5.64 15.71 10.55
CA ASP A 144 6.35 16.71 9.75
C ASP A 144 5.63 16.96 8.43
N TRP A 145 4.95 18.09 8.34
CA TRP A 145 4.19 18.48 7.15
C TRP A 145 5.08 18.90 5.99
N ALA A 146 6.26 19.47 6.25
CA ALA A 146 7.16 19.90 5.20
C ALA A 146 7.73 18.68 4.46
N LYS A 147 8.21 17.69 5.19
CA LYS A 147 8.66 16.40 4.61
C LYS A 147 7.52 15.66 3.92
N ALA A 148 6.33 15.63 4.52
CA ALA A 148 5.17 14.99 3.90
C ALA A 148 4.84 15.64 2.56
N GLU A 149 4.82 16.97 2.49
CA GLU A 149 4.51 17.70 1.27
C GLU A 149 5.55 17.48 0.17
N GLU A 150 6.84 17.47 0.51
CA GLU A 150 7.93 17.15 -0.42
C GLU A 150 7.76 15.75 -1.01
N LEU A 151 7.54 14.75 -0.17
CA LEU A 151 7.32 13.36 -0.59
C LEU A 151 6.07 13.22 -1.47
N LEU A 152 4.97 13.88 -1.11
CA LEU A 152 3.74 13.83 -1.88
C LEU A 152 3.88 14.56 -3.21
N ARG A 153 4.59 15.70 -3.29
CA ARG A 153 4.88 16.37 -4.55
C ARG A 153 5.72 15.48 -5.47
N SER A 154 6.77 14.88 -4.93
CA SER A 154 7.59 13.94 -5.68
C SER A 154 6.78 12.73 -6.16
N ALA A 155 5.95 12.13 -5.30
CA ALA A 155 5.07 11.03 -5.69
C ALA A 155 4.08 11.44 -6.81
N ALA A 156 3.54 12.66 -6.73
CA ALA A 156 2.61 13.19 -7.72
C ALA A 156 3.30 13.44 -9.08
N GLN A 157 4.54 13.92 -9.07
CA GLN A 157 5.36 14.07 -10.28
C GLN A 157 5.68 12.71 -10.91
N ASP A 158 5.89 11.69 -10.09
CA ASP A 158 6.09 10.31 -10.52
C ASP A 158 4.76 9.62 -10.95
N GLY A 159 3.65 10.37 -11.03
CA GLY A 159 2.36 9.89 -11.54
C GLY A 159 1.40 9.29 -10.48
N ASN A 160 1.67 9.44 -9.19
CA ASN A 160 0.76 8.97 -8.16
C ASN A 160 -0.46 9.90 -7.99
N GLU A 161 -1.62 9.49 -8.52
CA GLU A 161 -2.86 10.27 -8.47
C GLU A 161 -3.37 10.52 -7.04
N PHE A 162 -3.15 9.57 -6.11
CA PHE A 162 -3.59 9.73 -4.72
C PHE A 162 -2.81 10.83 -4.03
N ALA A 163 -1.51 10.96 -4.33
CA ALA A 163 -0.70 12.06 -3.85
C ALA A 163 -1.18 13.41 -4.44
N GLN A 164 -1.49 13.45 -5.74
CA GLN A 164 -2.07 14.65 -6.38
C GLN A 164 -3.38 15.07 -5.71
N ARG A 165 -4.30 14.13 -5.52
CA ARG A 165 -5.61 14.39 -4.87
C ARG A 165 -5.44 14.87 -3.44
N LEU A 166 -4.47 14.32 -2.69
CA LEU A 166 -4.20 14.73 -1.30
C LEU A 166 -3.66 16.17 -1.23
N LEU A 167 -2.74 16.53 -2.13
CA LEU A 167 -2.21 17.90 -2.25
C LEU A 167 -3.29 18.90 -2.67
N GLN A 168 -4.12 18.55 -3.67
CA GLN A 168 -5.23 19.39 -4.12
C GLN A 168 -6.23 19.65 -3.00
N ARG A 169 -6.60 18.61 -2.25
CA ARG A 169 -7.50 18.73 -1.10
C ARG A 169 -6.94 19.69 -0.06
N ARG A 170 -5.64 19.60 0.23
CA ARG A 170 -4.98 20.55 1.15
C ARG A 170 -4.97 21.98 0.61
N ALA A 171 -4.65 22.17 -0.68
CA ALA A 171 -4.65 23.49 -1.29
C ALA A 171 -6.05 24.15 -1.26
N GLN A 172 -7.11 23.36 -1.42
CA GLN A 172 -8.49 23.83 -1.23
C GLN A 172 -8.75 24.28 0.20
N TRP A 173 -8.31 23.52 1.21
CA TRP A 173 -8.46 23.89 2.61
C TRP A 173 -7.76 25.23 2.95
N HIS A 174 -6.59 25.48 2.36
CA HIS A 174 -5.88 26.75 2.56
C HIS A 174 -6.50 27.95 1.83
N ARG A 175 -7.29 27.69 0.77
CA ARG A 175 -8.06 28.72 0.05
C ARG A 175 -9.37 29.07 0.75
N LEU A 176 -9.92 28.15 1.51
CA LEU A 176 -11.07 28.36 2.36
C LEU A 176 -10.59 29.20 3.55
N GLY A 177 -11.04 30.46 3.62
CA GLY A 177 -10.64 31.38 4.68
C GLY A 177 -11.02 30.89 6.09
N PRO A 178 -10.64 31.63 7.15
CA PRO A 178 -10.92 31.24 8.54
C PRO A 178 -12.39 30.96 8.84
N MET A 179 -13.32 31.59 8.12
CA MET A 179 -14.77 31.36 8.27
C MET A 179 -15.21 29.94 7.81
N ASP A 180 -14.66 29.44 6.71
CA ASP A 180 -15.01 28.10 6.22
C ASP A 180 -14.37 26.99 7.08
N ALA A 181 -13.19 27.25 7.65
CA ALA A 181 -12.59 26.39 8.66
C ALA A 181 -13.46 26.34 9.93
N ALA A 182 -14.02 27.48 10.36
CA ALA A 182 -14.95 27.55 11.48
C ALA A 182 -16.25 26.79 11.20
N LEU A 183 -16.80 26.87 9.97
CA LEU A 183 -17.97 26.09 9.55
C LEU A 183 -17.69 24.58 9.55
N GLY A 184 -16.48 24.15 9.20
CA GLY A 184 -16.03 22.78 9.31
C GLY A 184 -15.96 22.26 10.76
N VAL A 185 -15.49 23.10 11.68
CA VAL A 185 -15.48 22.84 13.13
C VAL A 185 -16.90 22.80 13.69
N ILE A 186 -17.75 23.77 13.31
CA ILE A 186 -19.17 23.80 13.69
C ILE A 186 -19.89 22.54 13.19
N GLY A 187 -19.64 22.10 11.96
CA GLY A 187 -20.17 20.85 11.42
C GLY A 187 -19.68 19.59 12.15
N SER A 188 -18.47 19.63 12.72
CA SER A 188 -17.94 18.55 13.56
C SER A 188 -18.53 18.56 14.96
N LEU A 189 -18.71 19.75 15.54
CA LEU A 189 -19.41 19.95 16.82
C LEU A 189 -20.88 19.55 16.71
N CYS A 190 -21.59 19.95 15.64
CA CYS A 190 -22.96 19.50 15.41
C CYS A 190 -23.09 17.97 15.34
N ARG A 191 -22.11 17.27 14.76
CA ARG A 191 -22.06 15.80 14.75
C ARG A 191 -21.89 15.19 16.14
N MET A 192 -21.07 15.80 17.00
CA MET A 192 -20.90 15.36 18.38
C MET A 192 -22.19 15.60 19.21
N PHE A 193 -22.90 16.69 18.96
CA PHE A 193 -24.20 16.97 19.60
C PHE A 193 -25.31 16.03 19.10
N GLU A 194 -25.29 15.59 17.83
CA GLU A 194 -26.24 14.60 17.31
C GLU A 194 -26.16 13.25 18.04
N THR A 195 -24.95 12.85 18.46
CA THR A 195 -24.76 11.60 19.22
C THR A 195 -25.12 11.74 20.70
N SER A 196 -25.10 12.98 21.25
CA SER A 196 -25.31 13.23 22.68
C SER A 196 -26.71 13.73 23.02
N ALA A 197 -27.45 14.31 22.06
CA ALA A 197 -28.79 14.88 22.29
C ALA A 197 -29.68 14.72 21.05
N PRO A 198 -30.31 13.54 20.83
CA PRO A 198 -31.07 13.23 19.61
C PRO A 198 -32.36 14.06 19.44
N HIS A 199 -32.76 14.83 20.44
CA HIS A 199 -34.01 15.64 20.44
C HIS A 199 -33.82 17.09 20.00
N ILE A 200 -32.60 17.59 19.86
CA ILE A 200 -32.32 18.95 19.43
C ILE A 200 -31.83 18.93 17.99
N ARG A 201 -32.69 19.26 17.03
CA ARG A 201 -32.32 19.41 15.60
C ARG A 201 -32.13 20.88 15.27
N PRO A 202 -30.90 21.42 15.17
CA PRO A 202 -30.68 22.76 14.66
C PRO A 202 -31.08 22.82 13.17
N ARG A 203 -31.78 23.88 12.79
CA ARG A 203 -32.28 24.13 11.43
C ARG A 203 -31.17 24.25 10.36
N CYS A 204 -29.91 24.43 10.77
CA CYS A 204 -28.74 24.47 9.88
C CYS A 204 -28.26 23.11 9.36
N MET A 205 -28.91 22.01 9.77
CA MET A 205 -28.52 20.65 9.42
C MET A 205 -29.16 20.08 8.13
N TYR A 206 -29.85 20.90 7.35
CA TYR A 206 -30.39 20.50 6.04
C TYR A 206 -29.38 20.68 4.89
N LEU A 207 -28.11 20.41 5.12
CA LEU A 207 -27.24 20.05 4.00
C LEU A 207 -27.62 18.64 3.59
N ASP A 208 -28.34 18.61 2.50
CA ASP A 208 -28.90 17.51 1.75
C ASP A 208 -28.30 16.11 2.12
N ARG A 209 -29.11 15.29 2.81
CA ARG A 209 -28.76 13.89 3.13
C ARG A 209 -28.25 13.10 1.92
N LYS A 210 -28.69 13.45 0.72
CA LYS A 210 -28.27 12.86 -0.53
C LYS A 210 -26.81 13.18 -0.84
N ARG A 211 -26.40 14.43 -0.72
CA ARG A 211 -25.03 14.89 -0.98
C ARG A 211 -24.03 14.35 0.06
N ARG A 212 -24.49 14.14 1.29
CA ARG A 212 -23.71 13.54 2.37
C ARG A 212 -23.46 12.05 2.10
N ARG A 213 -24.47 11.28 1.69
CA ARG A 213 -24.33 9.87 1.31
C ARG A 213 -23.43 9.70 0.09
N GLU A 214 -23.53 10.58 -0.90
CA GLU A 214 -22.66 10.58 -2.08
C GLU A 214 -21.19 10.86 -1.72
N LEU A 215 -20.93 11.78 -0.78
CA LEU A 215 -19.58 12.06 -0.27
C LEU A 215 -19.02 10.91 0.55
N GLU A 216 -19.84 10.30 1.41
CA GLU A 216 -19.45 9.12 2.21
C GLU A 216 -19.17 7.90 1.32
N GLN A 217 -20.01 7.67 0.30
CA GLN A 217 -19.77 6.62 -0.69
C GLN A 217 -18.49 6.85 -1.50
N LYS A 218 -18.25 8.10 -1.95
CA LYS A 218 -17.00 8.45 -2.63
C LYS A 218 -15.77 8.32 -1.73
N GLN A 219 -15.89 8.65 -0.44
CA GLN A 219 -14.79 8.48 0.52
C GLN A 219 -14.50 7.00 0.81
N ARG A 220 -15.53 6.15 0.91
CA ARG A 220 -15.38 4.69 1.06
C ARG A 220 -14.76 4.07 -0.19
N ALA A 221 -15.27 4.43 -1.37
CA ALA A 221 -14.71 3.95 -2.64
C ALA A 221 -13.23 4.34 -2.82
N LEU A 222 -12.84 5.54 -2.41
CA LEU A 222 -11.44 6.00 -2.43
C LEU A 222 -10.58 5.25 -1.41
N GLY A 223 -11.10 4.95 -0.21
CA GLY A 223 -10.39 4.18 0.81
C GLY A 223 -10.18 2.72 0.39
N HIS A 224 -11.17 2.09 -0.23
CA HIS A 224 -11.02 0.75 -0.81
C HIS A 224 -10.03 0.74 -1.98
N ALA A 225 -10.12 1.69 -2.89
CA ALA A 225 -9.19 1.80 -4.02
C ALA A 225 -7.73 2.00 -3.59
N GLU A 226 -7.48 2.72 -2.48
CA GLU A 226 -6.12 2.89 -1.92
C GLU A 226 -5.55 1.59 -1.34
N ASN A 227 -6.41 0.71 -0.79
CA ASN A 227 -5.98 -0.56 -0.21
C ASN A 227 -5.82 -1.67 -1.26
N ASP A 228 -6.64 -1.63 -2.31
CA ASP A 228 -6.70 -2.66 -3.35
C ASP A 228 -5.75 -2.39 -4.52
N PHE A 229 -5.23 -1.13 -4.64
CA PHE A 229 -4.30 -0.81 -5.72
C PHE A 229 -2.91 -1.35 -5.41
N GLU A 230 -2.56 -2.41 -6.12
CA GLU A 230 -1.22 -2.98 -6.12
C GLU A 230 -0.51 -2.62 -7.43
N PRO A 231 0.74 -2.13 -7.36
CA PRO A 231 1.53 -1.99 -8.58
C PRO A 231 1.65 -3.36 -9.23
N GLN A 232 1.07 -3.50 -10.43
CA GLN A 232 1.23 -4.71 -11.23
C GLN A 232 2.66 -4.74 -11.77
N MET A 233 3.32 -5.89 -11.58
CA MET A 233 4.62 -6.19 -12.19
C MET A 233 4.45 -6.88 -13.51
#